data_82cbde111c53f3fcae0de41bb0876942
#
_entry.id   82cbde111c53f3fcae0de41bb0876942
#
_cell.length_a   1.000
_cell.length_b   1.000
_cell.length_c   1.000
_cell.angle_alpha   90.00
_cell.angle_beta   90.00
_cell.angle_gamma   90.00
#
_symmetry.space_group_name_H-M   'P 1'
#
loop_
_entity.id
_entity.type
_entity.pdbx_description
1 polymer ?
#
loop_
_entity_poly.entity_id
_entity_poly.type
_entity_poly.pdbx_seq_one_letter_code
_entity_poly.pdbx_strand_id
1 'polypeptide(L)' 'MPSRFLPVPDSLEGTRVDQALAKMLGFSRTFAADVADAGGVVADGRTLGKSDRLSAGGMIEVTWTEKTDPQVIPVIVP' A
#
# COMPACT_ATOMS: atom_id res chain seq x y z
N MET A 1 13.26 -2.06 -7.23
CA MET A 1 12.10 -1.44 -6.62
C MET A 1 11.88 -2.05 -5.26
N PRO A 2 11.60 -1.23 -4.26
CA PRO A 2 11.39 -1.79 -2.95
C PRO A 2 10.10 -2.60 -2.91
N SER A 3 10.15 -3.66 -2.12
CA SER A 3 8.97 -4.47 -1.92
C SER A 3 8.98 -4.99 -0.50
N ARG A 4 7.81 -5.27 0.02
CA ARG A 4 7.66 -5.79 1.36
C ARG A 4 6.57 -6.82 1.42
N PHE A 5 6.80 -7.85 2.21
CA PHE A 5 5.78 -8.84 2.48
C PHE A 5 5.24 -8.53 3.86
N LEU A 6 3.95 -8.39 3.97
CA LEU A 6 3.32 -8.00 5.22
C LEU A 6 2.15 -8.92 5.53
N PRO A 7 2.02 -9.36 6.76
CA PRO A 7 0.82 -10.10 7.14
C PRO A 7 -0.32 -9.12 7.35
N VAL A 8 -1.52 -9.55 7.07
CA VAL A 8 -2.70 -8.73 7.26
C VAL A 8 -3.21 -8.98 8.67
N PRO A 9 -3.15 -7.98 9.56
CA PRO A 9 -3.63 -8.18 10.92
C PRO A 9 -5.16 -8.24 10.95
N ASP A 10 -5.68 -8.84 12.01
CA ASP A 10 -7.13 -8.95 12.16
C ASP A 10 -7.80 -7.59 12.13
N SER A 11 -7.16 -6.58 12.64
CA SER A 11 -7.76 -5.26 12.70
C SER A 11 -7.94 -4.65 11.31
N LEU A 12 -7.30 -5.19 10.29
CA LEU A 12 -7.43 -4.67 8.95
C LEU A 12 -8.28 -5.54 8.04
N GLU A 13 -8.94 -6.54 8.60
CA GLU A 13 -9.80 -7.38 7.80
C GLU A 13 -10.92 -6.53 7.19
N GLY A 14 -11.16 -6.69 5.90
CA GLY A 14 -12.18 -5.91 5.22
C GLY A 14 -11.82 -4.47 4.96
N THR A 15 -10.58 -4.08 5.27
CA THR A 15 -10.13 -2.71 5.05
C THR A 15 -9.70 -2.56 3.60
N ARG A 16 -10.02 -1.44 3.01
CA ARG A 16 -9.61 -1.17 1.64
C ARG A 16 -8.09 -1.14 1.55
N VAL A 17 -7.57 -1.59 0.43
CA VAL A 17 -6.14 -1.69 0.23
C VAL A 17 -5.44 -0.35 0.44
N ASP A 18 -5.97 0.71 -0.13
CA ASP A 18 -5.34 2.01 -0.01
C ASP A 18 -5.28 2.47 1.44
N GLN A 19 -6.32 2.23 2.20
CA GLN A 19 -6.34 2.59 3.59
C GLN A 19 -5.37 1.72 4.39
N ALA A 20 -5.32 0.44 4.08
CA ALA A 20 -4.45 -0.47 4.79
C ALA A 20 -2.98 -0.14 4.56
N LEU A 21 -2.61 0.22 3.33
CA LEU A 21 -1.24 0.59 3.06
C LEU A 21 -0.86 1.85 3.81
N ALA A 22 -1.77 2.80 3.89
CA ALA A 22 -1.50 4.02 4.63
C ALA A 22 -1.24 3.71 6.10
N LYS A 23 -1.97 2.76 6.66
CA LYS A 23 -1.80 2.41 8.05
C LYS A 23 -0.57 1.54 8.29
N MET A 24 -0.32 0.60 7.43
CA MET A 24 0.76 -0.35 7.66
C MET A 24 2.12 0.21 7.30
N LEU A 25 2.19 0.97 6.24
CA LEU A 25 3.45 1.47 5.74
C LEU A 25 3.65 2.95 5.95
N GLY A 26 2.64 3.63 6.43
CA GLY A 26 2.75 5.07 6.65
C GLY A 26 2.67 5.87 5.37
N PHE A 27 2.17 5.30 4.30
CA PHE A 27 2.01 6.05 3.05
C PHE A 27 0.88 7.05 3.18
N SER A 28 0.93 8.10 2.39
CA SER A 28 -0.24 8.97 2.27
C SER A 28 -1.31 8.19 1.54
N ARG A 29 -2.56 8.60 1.70
CA ARG A 29 -3.65 7.90 1.03
C ARG A 29 -3.52 7.97 -0.48
N THR A 30 -3.08 9.10 -0.99
CA THR A 30 -2.89 9.25 -2.42
C THR A 30 -1.79 8.32 -2.93
N PHE A 31 -0.68 8.25 -2.22
CA PHE A 31 0.41 7.38 -2.64
C PHE A 31 -0.01 5.92 -2.54
N ALA A 32 -0.71 5.57 -1.47
CA ALA A 32 -1.18 4.21 -1.30
C ALA A 32 -2.12 3.81 -2.43
N ALA A 33 -3.01 4.70 -2.81
CA ALA A 33 -3.92 4.42 -3.92
C ALA A 33 -3.16 4.27 -5.23
N ASP A 34 -2.14 5.09 -5.44
CA ASP A 34 -1.33 4.99 -6.64
C ASP A 34 -0.58 3.67 -6.71
N VAL A 35 -0.05 3.23 -5.60
CA VAL A 35 0.66 1.95 -5.54
C VAL A 35 -0.31 0.81 -5.90
N ALA A 36 -1.49 0.84 -5.32
CA ALA A 36 -2.47 -0.20 -5.60
C ALA A 36 -2.94 -0.14 -7.05
N ASP A 37 -3.17 1.06 -7.56
CA ASP A 37 -3.62 1.22 -8.92
C ASP A 37 -2.59 0.76 -9.94
N ALA A 38 -1.33 0.89 -9.61
CA ALA A 38 -0.26 0.46 -10.48
C ALA A 38 -0.01 -1.05 -10.42
N GLY A 39 -0.81 -1.76 -9.65
CA GLY A 39 -0.63 -3.20 -9.53
C GLY A 39 0.45 -3.59 -8.54
N GLY A 40 0.77 -2.71 -7.62
CA GLY A 40 1.84 -2.96 -6.67
C GLY A 40 1.43 -3.77 -5.46
N VAL A 41 0.18 -4.17 -5.35
CA VAL A 41 -0.29 -4.93 -4.20
C VAL A 41 -0.76 -6.29 -4.68
N VAL A 42 -0.13 -7.33 -4.19
CA VAL A 42 -0.47 -8.69 -4.60
C VAL A 42 -0.75 -9.51 -3.35
N ALA A 43 -1.84 -10.25 -3.37
CA ALA A 43 -2.21 -11.12 -2.27
C ALA A 43 -2.50 -12.50 -2.84
N ASP A 44 -1.80 -13.51 -2.35
CA ASP A 44 -1.99 -14.90 -2.80
C ASP A 44 -1.89 -15.01 -4.32
N GLY A 45 -0.96 -14.29 -4.91
CA GLY A 45 -0.75 -14.35 -6.35
C GLY A 45 -1.75 -13.54 -7.16
N ARG A 46 -2.64 -12.79 -6.51
CA ARG A 46 -3.62 -11.97 -7.20
C ARG A 46 -3.32 -10.51 -6.97
N THR A 47 -3.38 -9.73 -8.01
CA THR A 47 -3.17 -8.28 -7.90
C THR A 47 -4.45 -7.64 -7.35
N LEU A 48 -4.30 -6.80 -6.37
CA LEU A 48 -5.42 -6.10 -5.76
C LEU A 48 -5.42 -4.64 -6.21
N GLY A 49 -6.58 -4.12 -6.50
CA GLY A 49 -6.72 -2.71 -6.80
C GLY A 49 -6.99 -1.91 -5.54
N LYS A 50 -7.03 -0.59 -5.67
CA LYS A 50 -7.18 0.27 -4.51
C LYS A 50 -8.52 0.09 -3.80
N SER A 51 -9.54 -0.33 -4.53
CA SER A 51 -10.85 -0.54 -3.93
C SER A 51 -11.06 -1.96 -3.45
N ASP A 52 -10.11 -2.85 -3.67
CA ASP A 52 -10.20 -4.18 -3.11
C ASP A 52 -9.98 -4.13 -1.61
N ARG A 53 -10.35 -5.18 -0.93
CA ARG A 53 -10.24 -5.25 0.51
C ARG A 53 -9.35 -6.40 0.91
N LEU A 54 -8.73 -6.27 2.06
CA LEU A 54 -7.82 -7.29 2.56
C LEU A 54 -8.57 -8.29 3.42
N SER A 55 -8.00 -9.48 3.54
CA SER A 55 -8.52 -10.51 4.42
C SER A 55 -7.50 -10.81 5.48
N ALA A 56 -7.92 -10.82 6.72
CA ALA A 56 -7.03 -11.11 7.83
C ALA A 56 -6.47 -12.51 7.70
N GLY A 57 -5.28 -12.69 8.18
CA GLY A 57 -4.61 -13.99 8.14
C GLY A 57 -3.85 -14.24 6.86
N GLY A 58 -4.00 -13.39 5.85
CA GLY A 58 -3.25 -13.54 4.62
C GLY A 58 -1.99 -12.72 4.63
N MET A 59 -1.23 -12.84 3.54
CA MET A 59 -0.03 -12.03 3.37
C MET A 59 -0.17 -11.26 2.09
N ILE A 60 0.35 -10.05 2.10
CA ILE A 60 0.38 -9.26 0.88
C ILE A 60 1.81 -8.88 0.56
N GLU A 61 2.08 -8.74 -0.70
CA GLU A 61 3.35 -8.22 -1.17
C GLU A 61 3.08 -6.84 -1.75
N VAL A 62 3.78 -5.83 -1.25
CA VAL A 62 3.61 -4.47 -1.72
C VAL A 62 4.90 -4.05 -2.40
N THR A 63 4.81 -3.64 -3.65
CA THR A 63 5.94 -3.17 -4.43
C THR A 63 5.63 -1.76 -4.89
N TRP A 64 6.57 -0.86 -4.72
CA TRP A 64 6.37 0.51 -5.14
C TRP A 64 7.66 1.07 -5.73
N THR A 65 7.53 2.18 -6.48
CA THR A 65 8.67 2.82 -7.04
C THR A 65 9.16 3.82 -6.03
N GLU A 66 10.43 3.96 -5.91
CA GLU A 66 10.96 4.95 -5.04
C GLU A 66 10.91 6.31 -5.63
N LYS A 67 9.99 6.55 -6.52
CA LYS A 67 9.78 7.80 -7.06
C LYS A 67 9.45 8.72 -5.99
N THR A 68 9.77 9.90 -6.07
CA THR A 68 9.47 10.89 -5.09
C THR A 68 8.03 11.02 -4.83
N ASP A 69 7.62 10.80 -3.64
CA ASP A 69 6.27 11.06 -3.22
C ASP A 69 6.13 12.57 -3.13
N PRO A 70 5.19 13.15 -3.81
CA PRO A 70 5.04 14.60 -3.79
C PRO A 70 4.92 15.19 -2.42
N GLN A 71 4.44 14.40 -1.47
CA GLN A 71 4.31 14.92 -0.17
C GLN A 71 5.58 15.01 0.58
N VAL A 72 6.59 14.40 0.13
CA VAL A 72 7.82 14.38 0.79
C VAL A 72 8.69 15.48 0.35
N ILE A 73 8.36 16.09 -0.66
CA ILE A 73 9.11 17.00 -1.19
C ILE A 73 9.31 18.09 -0.43
N PRO A 74 9.33 18.57 0.02
CA PRO A 74 9.44 19.57 0.62
C PRO A 74 10.45 20.20 1.06
N VAL A 75 10.62 20.32 1.06
CA VAL A 75 11.36 20.63 1.51
C VAL A 75 11.78 21.64 1.45
N ILE A 76 11.80 22.08 1.30
CA ILE A 76 12.18 22.88 1.29
C ILE A 76 12.40 23.71 1.61
N VAL A 77 12.52 24.08 1.61
CA VAL A 77 12.70 24.74 1.84
C VAL A 77 12.84 25.53 2.19
N PRO A 78 12.93 25.99 2.26
CA PRO A 78 13.08 26.85 2.67
C PRO A 78 13.24 27.68 2.61
#